data_bce8cde0f296052e3f25645e0e17864f
#
_entry.id   bce8cde0f296052e3f25645e0e17864f
#
_cell.length_a   1.000
_cell.length_b   1.000
_cell.length_c   1.000
_cell.angle_alpha   90.00
_cell.angle_beta   90.00
_cell.angle_gamma   90.00
#
_symmetry.space_group_name_H-M   'P 1'
#
loop_
_entity.id
_entity.type
_entity.pdbx_description
1 polymer ?
#
loop_
_entity_poly.entity_id
_entity_poly.type
_entity_poly.pdbx_seq_one_letter_code
_entity_poly.pdbx_strand_id
1 'polypeptide(L)'
;MEGNRIAARGSQAFPRRYRLGDNKNYRFVYRRGKSVPSRNVVLVHLKGKDLKIGFSVSGKVGNAVTRNRIRRFMREDVRKMRTQLKCGKYIFVARPALKTVPHDALTREMQLLLARAGLVKEDN
;
A
#
# COMPACT_ATOMS: atom_id res chain seq x y z
N MET A 1 -15.95 13.19 -20.79
CA MET A 1 -15.73 13.10 -20.39
C MET A 1 -15.54 13.25 -20.03
N GLU A 2 -15.51 12.99 -19.73
CA GLU A 2 -15.22 12.94 -19.22
C GLU A 2 -14.35 13.01 -19.19
N GLY A 3 -14.27 13.19 -19.40
CA GLY A 3 -13.58 13.11 -19.31
C GLY A 3 -12.64 13.09 -18.95
N ASN A 4 -12.29 13.59 -19.46
CA ASN A 4 -11.25 13.48 -18.78
C ASN A 4 -11.18 12.94 -17.78
N ARG A 5 -11.83 13.02 -17.55
CA ARG A 5 -11.91 12.45 -16.27
C ARG A 5 -11.68 10.95 -16.26
N ILE A 6 -12.09 10.31 -17.28
CA ILE A 6 -11.87 8.88 -17.38
C ILE A 6 -10.39 8.58 -17.55
N ALA A 7 -9.71 9.36 -18.34
CA ALA A 7 -8.29 9.18 -18.50
C ALA A 7 -7.57 9.40 -17.18
N ALA A 8 -8.00 10.42 -16.44
CA ALA A 8 -7.41 10.67 -15.15
C ALA A 8 -7.62 9.49 -14.22
N ARG A 9 -8.82 8.91 -14.28
CA ARG A 9 -9.11 7.77 -13.46
C ARG A 9 -8.27 6.57 -13.83
N GLY A 10 -8.06 6.36 -15.11
CA GLY A 10 -7.20 5.29 -15.56
C GLY A 10 -5.77 5.48 -15.12
N SER A 11 -5.27 6.73 -15.20
CA SER A 11 -3.90 6.99 -14.80
C SER A 11 -3.72 6.86 -13.30
N GLN A 12 -4.80 6.99 -12.53
CA GLN A 12 -4.73 6.85 -11.08
C GLN A 12 -4.90 5.41 -10.63
N ALA A 13 -5.31 4.54 -11.52
CA ALA A 13 -5.46 3.15 -11.15
C ALA A 13 -4.08 2.55 -10.88
N PHE A 14 -4.02 1.73 -9.86
CA PHE A 14 -2.78 1.04 -9.54
C PHE A 14 -2.52 -0.01 -10.61
N PRO A 15 -1.36 0.01 -11.30
CA PRO A 15 -1.12 -0.91 -12.41
C PRO A 15 -1.23 -2.36 -12.00
N ARG A 16 -1.89 -3.14 -12.84
CA ARG A 16 -2.14 -4.55 -12.55
C ARG A 16 -0.86 -5.33 -12.29
N ARG A 17 0.18 -5.06 -13.04
CA ARG A 17 1.43 -5.80 -12.90
C ARG A 17 2.08 -5.66 -11.54
N TYR A 18 1.70 -4.63 -10.78
CA TYR A 18 2.24 -4.41 -9.43
C TYR A 18 1.30 -4.91 -8.35
N ARG A 19 0.14 -5.46 -8.70
CA ARG A 19 -0.81 -5.95 -7.72
C ARG A 19 -0.41 -7.32 -7.24
N LEU A 20 -0.51 -7.52 -5.93
CA LEU A 20 -0.15 -8.81 -5.34
C LEU A 20 -1.06 -9.93 -5.82
N GLY A 21 -2.33 -9.63 -6.06
CA GLY A 21 -3.23 -10.59 -6.66
C GLY A 21 -4.19 -11.24 -5.67
N ASP A 22 -4.29 -12.55 -5.73
CA ASP A 22 -5.34 -13.26 -5.03
C ASP A 22 -4.97 -13.59 -3.58
N ASN A 23 -5.92 -14.20 -2.86
CA ASN A 23 -5.76 -14.52 -1.45
C ASN A 23 -4.58 -15.45 -1.17
N LYS A 24 -4.27 -16.32 -2.10
CA LYS A 24 -3.16 -17.24 -1.96
C LYS A 24 -1.84 -16.48 -1.80
N ASN A 25 -1.65 -15.45 -2.62
CA ASN A 25 -0.46 -14.62 -2.54
C ASN A 25 -0.40 -13.85 -1.24
N TYR A 26 -1.54 -13.32 -0.79
CA TYR A 26 -1.60 -12.62 0.50
C TYR A 26 -1.22 -13.56 1.64
N ARG A 27 -1.79 -14.77 1.66
CA ARG A 27 -1.49 -15.72 2.72
C ARG A 27 -0.02 -16.10 2.73
N PHE A 28 0.57 -16.24 1.56
CA PHE A 28 1.99 -16.57 1.46
C PHE A 28 2.85 -15.48 2.08
N VAL A 29 2.57 -14.23 1.76
CA VAL A 29 3.34 -13.10 2.28
C VAL A 29 3.13 -12.99 3.80
N TYR A 30 1.91 -13.15 4.29
CA TYR A 30 1.65 -13.11 5.72
C TYR A 30 2.42 -14.18 6.46
N ARG A 31 2.51 -15.36 5.88
CA ARG A 31 3.17 -16.49 6.54
C ARG A 31 4.69 -16.38 6.52
N ARG A 32 5.24 -15.89 5.43
CA ARG A 32 6.69 -15.87 5.22
C ARG A 32 7.34 -14.52 5.45
N GLY A 33 6.58 -13.46 5.39
CA GLY A 33 7.12 -12.12 5.45
C GLY A 33 7.39 -11.63 6.86
N LYS A 34 8.02 -10.46 6.92
CA LYS A 34 8.29 -9.78 8.18
C LYS A 34 7.28 -8.66 8.35
N SER A 35 6.83 -8.47 9.58
CA SER A 35 5.89 -7.40 9.92
C SER A 35 6.61 -6.24 10.56
N VAL A 36 6.31 -5.03 10.07
CA VAL A 36 6.84 -3.80 10.66
C VAL A 36 5.63 -2.94 11.01
N PRO A 37 5.28 -2.85 12.28
CA PRO A 37 4.09 -2.09 12.67
C PRO A 37 4.37 -0.61 12.85
N SER A 38 3.35 0.20 12.62
CA SER A 38 3.34 1.59 13.01
C SER A 38 1.99 1.87 13.63
N ARG A 39 1.73 3.12 13.98
CA ARG A 39 0.52 3.47 14.69
C ARG A 39 -0.74 3.10 13.93
N ASN A 40 -0.79 3.40 12.64
CA ASN A 40 -2.01 3.25 11.85
C ASN A 40 -1.90 2.22 10.74
N VAL A 41 -0.72 1.73 10.46
CA VAL A 41 -0.47 0.80 9.35
C VAL A 41 0.52 -0.26 9.78
N VAL A 42 0.29 -1.49 9.37
CA VAL A 42 1.29 -2.54 9.52
C VAL A 42 1.76 -2.90 8.13
N LEU A 43 3.07 -2.91 7.94
CA LEU A 43 3.67 -3.34 6.69
C LEU A 43 4.17 -4.76 6.83
N VAL A 44 3.73 -5.64 5.93
CA VAL A 44 4.27 -7.00 5.86
C VAL A 44 5.02 -7.10 4.55
N HIS A 45 6.27 -7.55 4.59
CA HIS A 45 7.06 -7.59 3.38
C HIS A 45 7.89 -8.85 3.28
N LEU A 46 8.20 -9.23 2.05
CA LEU A 46 8.96 -10.44 1.75
C LEU A 46 9.79 -10.16 0.51
N LYS A 47 11.08 -10.45 0.57
CA LYS A 47 11.96 -10.27 -0.58
C LYS A 47 11.45 -11.07 -1.77
N GLY A 48 11.62 -10.53 -2.96
CA GLY A 48 11.22 -11.19 -4.18
C GLY A 48 11.83 -10.52 -5.39
N LYS A 49 11.66 -11.16 -6.53
CA LYS A 49 12.20 -10.69 -7.78
C LYS A 49 11.47 -9.49 -8.33
N ASP A 50 10.15 -9.53 -8.22
CA ASP A 50 9.28 -8.51 -8.78
C ASP A 50 8.64 -7.71 -7.68
N LEU A 51 8.32 -6.47 -8.00
CA LEU A 51 7.60 -5.62 -7.06
C LEU A 51 6.11 -5.93 -7.15
N LYS A 52 5.54 -6.43 -6.05
CA LYS A 52 4.12 -6.75 -5.95
C LYS A 52 3.58 -6.17 -4.66
N ILE A 53 2.45 -5.50 -4.74
CA ILE A 53 1.92 -4.75 -3.61
C ILE A 53 0.45 -5.07 -3.41
N GLY A 54 0.09 -5.31 -2.17
CA GLY A 54 -1.29 -5.55 -1.78
C GLY A 54 -1.70 -4.60 -0.67
N PHE A 55 -3.01 -4.44 -0.53
CA PHE A 55 -3.59 -3.57 0.50
C PHE A 55 -4.67 -4.34 1.22
N SER A 56 -4.67 -4.29 2.53
CA SER A 56 -5.66 -4.98 3.33
C SER A 56 -6.36 -3.97 4.23
N VAL A 57 -7.66 -3.77 3.99
CA VAL A 57 -8.48 -2.86 4.77
C VAL A 57 -9.74 -3.62 5.18
N SER A 58 -9.76 -4.07 6.43
CA SER A 58 -10.87 -4.90 6.92
C SER A 58 -12.08 -4.05 7.31
N GLY A 59 -13.20 -4.75 7.54
CA GLY A 59 -14.43 -4.08 7.98
C GLY A 59 -14.29 -3.39 9.32
N LYS A 60 -13.28 -3.73 10.10
CA LYS A 60 -13.06 -3.09 11.40
C LYS A 60 -12.62 -1.64 11.24
N VAL A 61 -12.11 -1.26 10.08
CA VAL A 61 -11.67 0.12 9.83
C VAL A 61 -12.85 1.04 9.60
N GLY A 62 -13.92 0.54 8.96
CA GLY A 62 -15.08 1.35 8.71
C GLY A 62 -15.95 0.74 7.63
N ASN A 63 -16.94 1.52 7.18
CA ASN A 63 -17.84 1.08 6.13
C ASN A 63 -17.14 1.06 4.77
N ALA A 64 -17.87 0.63 3.74
CA ALA A 64 -17.29 0.48 2.40
C ALA A 64 -16.72 1.78 1.85
N VAL A 65 -17.40 2.88 2.07
CA VAL A 65 -16.93 4.20 1.61
C VAL A 65 -15.59 4.55 2.24
N THR A 66 -15.50 4.38 3.55
CA THR A 66 -14.27 4.66 4.30
C THR A 66 -13.13 3.76 3.84
N ARG A 67 -13.42 2.46 3.71
CA ARG A 67 -12.40 1.50 3.28
C ARG A 67 -11.87 1.79 1.88
N ASN A 68 -12.77 2.16 0.97
CA ASN A 68 -12.38 2.48 -0.39
C ASN A 68 -11.52 3.75 -0.44
N ARG A 69 -11.86 4.74 0.38
CA ARG A 69 -11.07 5.96 0.46
C ARG A 69 -9.66 5.66 0.95
N ILE A 70 -9.54 4.83 1.97
CA ILE A 70 -8.23 4.47 2.52
C ILE A 70 -7.41 3.71 1.50
N ARG A 71 -8.01 2.75 0.80
CA ARG A 71 -7.31 2.03 -0.27
C ARG A 71 -6.80 2.97 -1.34
N ARG A 72 -7.63 3.93 -1.72
CA ARG A 72 -7.25 4.91 -2.74
C ARG A 72 -6.06 5.74 -2.27
N PHE A 73 -6.08 6.20 -1.02
CA PHE A 73 -4.96 6.96 -0.48
C PHE A 73 -3.66 6.16 -0.49
N MET A 74 -3.73 4.92 -0.02
CA MET A 74 -2.54 4.07 0.02
C MET A 74 -2.02 3.74 -1.37
N ARG A 75 -2.91 3.45 -2.31
CA ARG A 75 -2.51 3.19 -3.68
C ARG A 75 -1.81 4.41 -4.29
N GLU A 76 -2.35 5.57 -4.04
CA GLU A 76 -1.78 6.81 -4.57
C GLU A 76 -0.40 7.04 -4.02
N ASP A 77 -0.21 6.83 -2.72
CA ASP A 77 1.09 7.00 -2.09
C ASP A 77 2.11 6.02 -2.65
N VAL A 78 1.72 4.75 -2.75
CA VAL A 78 2.63 3.73 -3.27
C VAL A 78 2.96 3.99 -4.73
N ARG A 79 1.97 4.42 -5.51
CA ARG A 79 2.20 4.71 -6.92
C ARG A 79 3.30 5.76 -7.09
N LYS A 80 3.29 6.77 -6.23
CA LYS A 80 4.29 7.83 -6.27
C LYS A 80 5.68 7.38 -5.83
N MET A 81 5.72 6.40 -4.92
CA MET A 81 6.99 5.91 -4.39
C MET A 81 7.54 4.68 -5.11
N ARG A 82 6.77 4.14 -6.02
CA ARG A 82 7.02 2.82 -6.60
C ARG A 82 8.44 2.62 -7.11
N THR A 83 8.98 3.60 -7.81
CA THR A 83 10.30 3.46 -8.40
C THR A 83 11.41 3.49 -7.38
N GLN A 84 11.11 3.92 -6.16
CA GLN A 84 12.09 3.98 -5.09
C GLN A 84 12.07 2.76 -4.18
N LEU A 85 11.14 1.86 -4.41
CA LEU A 85 10.99 0.68 -3.55
C LEU A 85 11.83 -0.48 -4.04
N LYS A 86 12.44 -1.18 -3.10
CA LYS A 86 13.17 -2.40 -3.44
C LYS A 86 12.20 -3.47 -3.89
N CYS A 87 12.66 -4.35 -4.75
CA CYS A 87 11.81 -5.44 -5.24
C CYS A 87 11.40 -6.37 -4.11
N GLY A 88 10.20 -6.91 -4.22
CA GLY A 88 9.65 -7.79 -3.23
C GLY A 88 8.15 -7.66 -3.15
N LYS A 89 7.58 -8.40 -2.22
CA LYS A 89 6.13 -8.41 -2.01
C LYS A 89 5.81 -7.62 -0.76
N TYR A 90 4.82 -6.75 -0.86
CA TYR A 90 4.43 -5.83 0.21
C TYR A 90 2.94 -5.92 0.45
N ILE A 91 2.53 -5.90 1.72
CA ILE A 91 1.13 -5.73 2.07
C ILE A 91 1.06 -4.60 3.08
N PHE A 92 0.25 -3.59 2.75
CA PHE A 92 -0.03 -2.51 3.69
C PHE A 92 -1.38 -2.81 4.34
N VAL A 93 -1.35 -3.02 5.65
CA VAL A 93 -2.55 -3.38 6.41
C VAL A 93 -3.01 -2.16 7.20
N ALA A 94 -4.22 -1.69 6.92
CA ALA A 94 -4.77 -0.55 7.62
C ALA A 94 -5.28 -0.98 8.98
N ARG A 95 -4.88 -0.25 10.02
CA ARG A 95 -5.40 -0.46 11.37
C ARG A 95 -6.65 0.41 11.56
N PRO A 96 -7.55 0.02 12.46
CA PRO A 96 -8.79 0.79 12.67
C PRO A 96 -8.57 2.28 12.94
N ALA A 97 -7.47 2.63 13.60
CA ALA A 97 -7.16 4.03 13.89
C ALA A 97 -6.97 4.87 12.63
N LEU A 98 -6.67 4.23 11.50
CA LEU A 98 -6.44 4.95 10.25
C LEU A 98 -7.69 5.68 9.76
N LYS A 99 -8.84 5.26 10.22
CA LYS A 99 -10.12 5.84 9.83
C LYS A 99 -10.16 7.37 9.92
N THR A 100 -9.51 7.93 10.94
CA THR A 100 -9.55 9.37 11.18
C THR A 100 -8.26 10.11 10.82
N VAL A 101 -7.34 9.42 10.16
CA VAL A 101 -6.03 10.00 9.84
C VAL A 101 -6.10 10.71 8.49
N PRO A 102 -5.67 11.98 8.40
CA PRO A 102 -5.64 12.68 7.12
C PRO A 102 -4.65 12.05 6.15
N HIS A 103 -4.89 12.26 4.85
CA HIS A 103 -4.06 11.64 3.83
C HIS A 103 -2.59 12.03 3.95
N ASP A 104 -2.30 13.31 4.23
CA ASP A 104 -0.91 13.74 4.33
C ASP A 104 -0.18 13.07 5.49
N ALA A 105 -0.88 12.84 6.60
CA ALA A 105 -0.28 12.14 7.74
C ALA A 105 -0.04 10.68 7.40
N LEU A 106 -0.97 10.06 6.68
CA LEU A 106 -0.78 8.68 6.23
C LEU A 106 0.41 8.58 5.28
N THR A 107 0.54 9.54 4.37
CA THR A 107 1.65 9.55 3.42
C THR A 107 3.00 9.56 4.17
N ARG A 108 3.11 10.43 5.16
CA ARG A 108 4.34 10.51 5.96
C ARG A 108 4.59 9.22 6.72
N GLU A 109 3.52 8.65 7.28
CA GLU A 109 3.66 7.41 8.04
C GLU A 109 4.15 6.28 7.15
N MET A 110 3.62 6.16 5.94
CA MET A 110 4.04 5.13 5.02
C MET A 110 5.50 5.31 4.59
N GLN A 111 5.90 6.55 4.34
CA GLN A 111 7.29 6.84 3.98
C GLN A 111 8.25 6.44 5.11
N LEU A 112 7.91 6.82 6.33
CA LEU A 112 8.75 6.49 7.48
C LEU A 112 8.80 5.00 7.74
N LEU A 113 7.68 4.33 7.56
CA LEU A 113 7.58 2.89 7.75
C LEU A 113 8.48 2.14 6.77
N LEU A 114 8.44 2.54 5.51
CA LEU A 114 9.27 1.92 4.48
C LEU A 114 10.76 2.20 4.71
N ALA A 115 11.09 3.41 5.12
CA ALA A 115 12.47 3.76 5.41
C ALA A 115 13.00 2.97 6.61
N ARG A 116 12.19 2.86 7.65
CA ARG A 116 12.57 2.11 8.85
C ARG A 116 12.78 0.63 8.54
N ALA A 117 12.00 0.09 7.61
CA ALA A 117 12.12 -1.30 7.22
C ALA A 117 13.29 -1.54 6.24
N GLY A 118 13.95 -0.48 5.79
CA GLY A 118 15.06 -0.61 4.87
C GLY A 118 14.67 -0.97 3.45
N LEU A 119 13.46 -0.56 3.05
CA LEU A 119 12.89 -0.97 1.77
C LEU A 119 12.94 0.11 0.71
N VAL A 120 13.52 1.26 1.01
CA VAL A 120 13.68 2.33 0.04
C VAL A 120 15.08 2.24 -0.54
N LYS A 121 15.18 2.34 -1.87
CA LYS A 121 16.47 2.31 -2.53
C LYS A 121 17.29 3.52 -2.12
N GLU A 122 18.58 3.31 -1.98
CA GLU A 122 19.45 4.42 -1.64
C GLU A 122 19.83 5.18 -2.89
N ASP A 123 19.91 6.49 -2.74
CA ASP A 123 20.38 7.34 -3.82
C ASP A 123 21.89 7.32 -3.84
N ASN A 124 22.40 7.08 -5.03
CA ASN A 124 23.85 7.15 -5.19
C ASN A 124 24.20 7.74 -6.49
#